data_f19ef05e5fa4ef41f8cd5839a45f97bc
#
_entry.id   f19ef05e5fa4ef41f8cd5839a45f97bc
#
_cell.length_a   1.000
_cell.length_b   1.000
_cell.length_c   1.000
_cell.angle_alpha   90.00
_cell.angle_beta   90.00
_cell.angle_gamma   90.00
#
_symmetry.space_group_name_H-M   'P 1'
#
loop_
_entity.id
_entity.type
_entity.pdbx_description
1 polymer ?
#
loop_
_entity_poly.entity_id
_entity_poly.type
_entity_poly.pdbx_seq_one_letter_code
_entity_poly.pdbx_strand_id
1 'polypeptide(L)'
;MDRNPRPTTAWQSHHNRGEILRTVVSTADERLDGVLPMDLLGVSAVFRDELDLLGALSLKWHTRLAARIERELTHGPTDLDAAVIAGWRSTARELPGVRLILDHYIDHPTTPEMGEAMLRSQAKERVLLAVLAGKAPADLGLNDDAARVGALIEERARAGRTVAADARELRRHRADVRPGLISRLMAALAA
;
A
#
# COMPACT_ATOMS: atom_id res chain seq x y z
N MET A 1 -29.54 -32.46 19.09
CA MET A 1 -29.80 -31.53 17.96
C MET A 1 -28.47 -30.95 17.53
N ASP A 2 -27.76 -31.70 16.66
CA ASP A 2 -26.43 -31.29 16.13
C ASP A 2 -26.62 -30.21 15.08
N ARG A 3 -26.12 -28.98 15.38
CA ARG A 3 -25.99 -27.92 14.37
C ARG A 3 -24.69 -28.20 13.59
N ASN A 4 -24.82 -28.90 12.48
CA ASN A 4 -23.76 -29.06 11.52
C ASN A 4 -23.36 -27.63 10.99
N PRO A 5 -22.12 -27.18 11.18
CA PRO A 5 -21.69 -25.88 10.63
C PRO A 5 -21.73 -25.98 9.10
N ARG A 6 -22.53 -25.12 8.46
CA ARG A 6 -22.56 -25.03 6.99
C ARG A 6 -21.15 -24.70 6.49
N PRO A 7 -20.64 -25.39 5.47
CA PRO A 7 -19.35 -25.08 4.90
C PRO A 7 -19.39 -23.63 4.38
N THR A 8 -18.49 -22.79 4.91
CA THR A 8 -18.25 -21.45 4.37
C THR A 8 -17.84 -21.61 2.92
N THR A 9 -18.64 -21.09 2.01
CA THR A 9 -18.31 -21.17 0.58
C THR A 9 -17.03 -20.38 0.30
N ALA A 10 -16.21 -20.81 -0.65
CA ALA A 10 -14.98 -20.10 -1.04
C ALA A 10 -15.24 -18.61 -1.29
N TRP A 11 -16.43 -18.27 -1.78
CA TRP A 11 -16.88 -16.89 -1.97
C TRP A 11 -16.97 -16.11 -0.65
N GLN A 12 -17.51 -16.67 0.42
CA GLN A 12 -17.58 -16.05 1.75
C GLN A 12 -16.20 -15.81 2.35
N SER A 13 -15.27 -16.76 2.15
CA SER A 13 -13.89 -16.63 2.61
C SER A 13 -13.15 -15.51 1.87
N HIS A 14 -13.33 -15.40 0.54
CA HIS A 14 -12.76 -14.31 -0.24
C HIS A 14 -13.35 -12.94 0.11
N HIS A 15 -14.66 -12.88 0.34
CA HIS A 15 -15.32 -11.65 0.73
C HIS A 15 -14.81 -11.15 2.09
N ASN A 16 -14.74 -12.05 3.07
CA ASN A 16 -14.21 -11.75 4.40
C ASN A 16 -12.75 -11.28 4.34
N ARG A 17 -11.89 -11.97 3.53
CA ARG A 17 -10.48 -11.55 3.35
C ARG A 17 -10.37 -10.12 2.80
N GLY A 18 -11.21 -9.78 1.83
CA GLY A 18 -11.24 -8.42 1.25
C GLY A 18 -11.70 -7.36 2.26
N GLU A 19 -12.65 -7.67 3.13
CA GLU A 19 -13.12 -6.76 4.18
C GLU A 19 -12.07 -6.53 5.25
N ILE A 20 -11.45 -7.60 5.76
CA ILE A 20 -10.37 -7.49 6.73
C ILE A 20 -9.18 -6.72 6.15
N LEU A 21 -8.79 -6.98 4.89
CA LEU A 21 -7.72 -6.22 4.25
C LEU A 21 -8.05 -4.72 4.12
N ARG A 22 -9.30 -4.35 3.86
CA ARG A 22 -9.72 -2.93 3.87
C ARG A 22 -9.57 -2.30 5.24
N THR A 23 -9.98 -3.01 6.31
CA THR A 23 -9.79 -2.56 7.69
C THR A 23 -8.31 -2.39 8.03
N VAL A 24 -7.46 -3.36 7.66
CA VAL A 24 -6.00 -3.27 7.82
C VAL A 24 -5.43 -2.02 7.15
N VAL A 25 -5.82 -1.75 5.90
CA VAL A 25 -5.36 -0.57 5.16
C VAL A 25 -5.82 0.72 5.85
N SER A 26 -7.09 0.82 6.23
CA SER A 26 -7.62 2.00 6.95
C SER A 26 -6.85 2.24 8.25
N THR A 27 -6.64 1.19 9.04
CA THR A 27 -5.88 1.29 10.29
C THR A 27 -4.41 1.67 10.06
N ALA A 28 -3.76 1.12 9.04
CA ALA A 28 -2.40 1.49 8.67
C ALA A 28 -2.32 2.98 8.28
N ASP A 29 -3.30 3.48 7.51
CA ASP A 29 -3.39 4.90 7.11
C ASP A 29 -3.73 5.83 8.29
N GLU A 30 -4.35 5.31 9.34
CA GLU A 30 -4.61 6.05 10.58
C GLU A 30 -3.39 6.09 11.50
N ARG A 31 -2.71 4.94 11.69
CA ARG A 31 -1.54 4.81 12.59
C ARG A 31 -0.29 5.48 12.03
N LEU A 32 0.01 5.29 10.76
CA LEU A 32 1.21 5.78 10.06
C LEU A 32 2.51 5.49 10.83
N ASP A 33 2.60 4.31 11.45
CA ASP A 33 3.73 3.87 12.28
C ASP A 33 4.64 2.85 11.57
N GLY A 34 4.21 2.34 10.41
CA GLY A 34 4.95 1.33 9.65
C GLY A 34 4.81 -0.09 10.21
N VAL A 35 3.97 -0.32 11.22
CA VAL A 35 3.78 -1.60 11.86
C VAL A 35 2.55 -2.32 11.29
N LEU A 36 2.67 -3.64 11.04
CA LEU A 36 1.54 -4.46 10.64
C LEU A 36 0.48 -4.51 11.74
N PRO A 37 -0.78 -4.19 11.44
CA PRO A 37 -1.85 -4.21 12.44
C PRO A 37 -2.39 -5.64 12.66
N MET A 38 -1.53 -6.54 13.16
CA MET A 38 -1.87 -7.93 13.48
C MET A 38 -2.80 -8.05 14.69
N ASP A 39 -2.91 -6.99 15.49
CA ASP A 39 -3.79 -6.86 16.66
C ASP A 39 -5.27 -6.71 16.31
N LEU A 40 -5.61 -6.45 15.05
CA LEU A 40 -6.99 -6.26 14.63
C LEU A 40 -7.79 -7.56 14.67
N LEU A 41 -9.03 -7.44 15.14
CA LEU A 41 -9.97 -8.56 15.18
C LEU A 41 -10.18 -9.16 13.78
N GLY A 42 -9.99 -10.46 13.68
CA GLY A 42 -10.20 -11.21 12.44
C GLY A 42 -8.97 -11.31 11.52
N VAL A 43 -7.89 -10.56 11.77
CA VAL A 43 -6.67 -10.65 10.94
C VAL A 43 -6.07 -12.05 11.03
N SER A 44 -5.84 -12.58 12.23
CA SER A 44 -5.29 -13.93 12.46
C SER A 44 -6.19 -15.07 11.98
N ALA A 45 -7.49 -14.83 11.79
CA ALA A 45 -8.42 -15.81 11.25
C ALA A 45 -8.36 -15.89 9.71
N VAL A 46 -7.82 -14.86 9.05
CA VAL A 46 -7.85 -14.68 7.59
C VAL A 46 -6.45 -14.74 6.98
N PHE A 47 -5.45 -14.22 7.68
CA PHE A 47 -4.05 -14.25 7.29
C PHE A 47 -3.28 -15.19 8.20
N ARG A 48 -2.54 -16.14 7.61
CA ARG A 48 -1.81 -17.17 8.34
C ARG A 48 -0.72 -16.61 9.25
N ASP A 49 -0.05 -15.57 8.74
CA ASP A 49 1.10 -14.93 9.38
C ASP A 49 1.33 -13.51 8.82
N GLU A 50 2.33 -12.83 9.34
CA GLU A 50 2.74 -11.50 8.88
C GLU A 50 3.12 -11.49 7.39
N LEU A 51 3.78 -12.55 6.90
CA LEU A 51 4.21 -12.65 5.50
C LEU A 51 3.02 -12.75 4.55
N ASP A 52 1.98 -13.49 4.92
CA ASP A 52 0.74 -13.59 4.13
C ASP A 52 0.02 -12.24 4.06
N LEU A 53 -0.01 -11.48 5.15
CA LEU A 53 -0.58 -10.13 5.16
C LEU A 53 0.28 -9.14 4.36
N LEU A 54 1.61 -9.18 4.49
CA LEU A 54 2.54 -8.37 3.68
C LEU A 54 2.38 -8.65 2.18
N GLY A 55 2.20 -9.93 1.81
CA GLY A 55 1.92 -10.31 0.42
C GLY A 55 0.64 -9.68 -0.10
N ALA A 56 -0.42 -9.66 0.71
CA ALA A 56 -1.70 -9.03 0.34
C ALA A 56 -1.58 -7.50 0.21
N LEU A 57 -0.84 -6.85 1.11
CA LEU A 57 -0.57 -5.40 1.04
C LEU A 57 0.31 -5.05 -0.17
N SER A 58 1.33 -5.86 -0.46
CA SER A 58 2.17 -5.68 -1.65
C SER A 58 1.35 -5.80 -2.95
N LEU A 59 0.48 -6.80 -3.04
CA LEU A 59 -0.41 -6.95 -4.19
C LEU A 59 -1.35 -5.76 -4.34
N LYS A 60 -1.95 -5.29 -3.23
CA LYS A 60 -2.81 -4.10 -3.25
C LYS A 60 -2.05 -2.85 -3.71
N TRP A 61 -0.83 -2.66 -3.20
CA TRP A 61 0.05 -1.56 -3.61
C TRP A 61 0.35 -1.62 -5.11
N HIS A 62 0.86 -2.76 -5.62
CA HIS A 62 1.23 -2.92 -7.02
C HIS A 62 0.04 -2.73 -7.97
N THR A 63 -1.13 -3.29 -7.62
CA THR A 63 -2.35 -3.13 -8.42
C THR A 63 -2.76 -1.66 -8.49
N ARG A 64 -2.68 -0.94 -7.37
CA ARG A 64 -3.05 0.47 -7.33
C ARG A 64 -2.04 1.34 -8.07
N LEU A 65 -0.75 1.03 -7.91
CA LEU A 65 0.34 1.70 -8.61
C LEU A 65 0.20 1.58 -10.13
N ALA A 66 0.00 0.37 -10.64
CA ALA A 66 -0.21 0.14 -12.07
C ALA A 66 -1.41 0.97 -12.60
N ALA A 67 -2.55 0.90 -11.93
CA ALA A 67 -3.75 1.64 -12.33
C ALA A 67 -3.56 3.17 -12.28
N ARG A 68 -2.76 3.70 -11.34
CA ARG A 68 -2.44 5.13 -11.28
C ARG A 68 -1.51 5.54 -12.41
N ILE A 69 -0.47 4.76 -12.68
CA ILE A 69 0.46 5.06 -13.78
C ILE A 69 -0.28 4.97 -15.13
N GLU A 70 -1.09 3.93 -15.37
CA GLU A 70 -1.89 3.80 -16.60
C GLU A 70 -2.77 5.04 -16.82
N ARG A 71 -3.38 5.57 -15.77
CA ARG A 71 -4.18 6.80 -15.87
C ARG A 71 -3.33 8.00 -16.30
N GLU A 72 -2.14 8.19 -15.72
CA GLU A 72 -1.23 9.28 -16.12
C GLU A 72 -0.79 9.09 -17.60
N LEU A 73 -0.57 7.86 -18.05
CA LEU A 73 -0.17 7.54 -19.41
C LEU A 73 -1.31 7.73 -20.43
N THR A 74 -2.58 7.55 -20.03
CA THR A 74 -3.74 7.71 -20.92
C THR A 74 -3.86 9.12 -21.51
N HIS A 75 -3.30 10.14 -20.85
CA HIS A 75 -3.30 11.51 -21.33
C HIS A 75 -2.24 11.80 -22.40
N GLY A 76 -1.49 10.80 -22.88
CA GLY A 76 -0.48 10.91 -23.91
C GLY A 76 0.70 11.82 -23.54
N PRO A 77 1.33 11.62 -22.36
CA PRO A 77 2.41 12.49 -21.92
C PRO A 77 3.63 12.38 -22.84
N THR A 78 4.30 13.52 -23.07
CA THR A 78 5.58 13.54 -23.80
C THR A 78 6.73 12.98 -22.95
N ASP A 79 6.61 13.02 -21.62
CA ASP A 79 7.59 12.50 -20.67
C ASP A 79 6.98 11.35 -19.84
N LEU A 80 7.33 10.12 -20.25
CA LEU A 80 6.88 8.91 -19.57
C LEU A 80 7.44 8.78 -18.15
N ASP A 81 8.68 9.24 -17.90
CA ASP A 81 9.26 9.24 -16.55
C ASP A 81 8.43 10.10 -15.60
N ALA A 82 8.08 11.32 -16.05
CA ALA A 82 7.26 12.22 -15.25
C ALA A 82 5.88 11.62 -14.95
N ALA A 83 5.25 10.95 -15.92
CA ALA A 83 3.97 10.27 -15.72
C ALA A 83 4.07 9.12 -14.71
N VAL A 84 5.11 8.28 -14.82
CA VAL A 84 5.36 7.17 -13.87
C VAL A 84 5.62 7.70 -12.47
N ILE A 85 6.45 8.74 -12.32
CA ILE A 85 6.72 9.42 -11.04
C ILE A 85 5.43 10.00 -10.43
N ALA A 86 4.59 10.63 -11.25
CA ALA A 86 3.30 11.18 -10.79
C ALA A 86 2.35 10.09 -10.29
N GLY A 87 2.25 8.97 -11.03
CA GLY A 87 1.47 7.79 -10.62
C GLY A 87 1.96 7.19 -9.31
N TRP A 88 3.28 7.02 -9.15
CA TRP A 88 3.88 6.53 -7.90
C TRP A 88 3.55 7.45 -6.71
N ARG A 89 3.78 8.75 -6.86
CA ARG A 89 3.46 9.76 -5.82
C ARG A 89 1.98 9.79 -5.46
N SER A 90 1.11 9.64 -6.47
CA SER A 90 -0.34 9.58 -6.27
C SER A 90 -0.72 8.36 -5.45
N THR A 91 -0.12 7.19 -5.73
CA THR A 91 -0.35 5.95 -4.97
C THR A 91 0.16 6.06 -3.54
N ALA A 92 1.34 6.65 -3.33
CA ALA A 92 1.90 6.84 -1.99
C ALA A 92 1.05 7.79 -1.13
N ARG A 93 0.40 8.78 -1.73
CA ARG A 93 -0.57 9.65 -1.03
C ARG A 93 -1.88 8.96 -0.72
N GLU A 94 -2.31 8.03 -1.57
CA GLU A 94 -3.55 7.29 -1.39
C GLU A 94 -3.43 6.18 -0.34
N LEU A 95 -2.26 5.52 -0.26
CA LEU A 95 -1.97 4.38 0.60
C LEU A 95 -0.72 4.65 1.48
N PRO A 96 -0.69 5.74 2.25
CA PRO A 96 0.52 6.16 2.96
C PRO A 96 0.93 5.16 4.04
N GLY A 97 -0.01 4.59 4.78
CA GLY A 97 0.25 3.59 5.81
C GLY A 97 0.77 2.27 5.21
N VAL A 98 0.18 1.84 4.08
CA VAL A 98 0.67 0.66 3.36
C VAL A 98 2.12 0.87 2.91
N ARG A 99 2.45 2.04 2.34
CA ARG A 99 3.83 2.32 1.90
C ARG A 99 4.81 2.30 3.06
N LEU A 100 4.44 2.89 4.21
CA LEU A 100 5.28 2.86 5.41
C LEU A 100 5.53 1.43 5.93
N ILE A 101 4.50 0.58 5.92
CA ILE A 101 4.65 -0.84 6.29
C ILE A 101 5.60 -1.54 5.33
N LEU A 102 5.39 -1.42 4.01
CA LEU A 102 6.24 -2.08 3.03
C LEU A 102 7.70 -1.61 3.14
N ASP A 103 7.96 -0.31 3.33
CA ASP A 103 9.30 0.23 3.54
C ASP A 103 9.93 -0.33 4.82
N HIS A 104 9.17 -0.35 5.93
CA HIS A 104 9.65 -0.87 7.20
C HIS A 104 10.12 -2.33 7.10
N TYR A 105 9.32 -3.20 6.49
CA TYR A 105 9.63 -4.64 6.42
C TYR A 105 10.62 -5.00 5.28
N ILE A 106 10.91 -4.08 4.35
CA ILE A 106 12.07 -4.19 3.44
C ILE A 106 13.37 -3.97 4.23
N ASP A 107 13.39 -2.95 5.10
CA ASP A 107 14.59 -2.54 5.84
C ASP A 107 14.79 -3.38 7.11
N HIS A 108 13.71 -3.89 7.71
CA HIS A 108 13.70 -4.60 8.99
C HIS A 108 12.84 -5.88 8.91
N PRO A 109 13.20 -6.87 8.10
CA PRO A 109 12.47 -8.13 8.02
C PRO A 109 12.62 -8.92 9.33
N THR A 110 11.53 -9.56 9.79
CA THR A 110 11.54 -10.36 11.02
C THR A 110 12.10 -11.77 10.82
N THR A 111 12.12 -12.26 9.57
CA THR A 111 12.70 -13.55 9.19
C THR A 111 13.45 -13.46 7.85
N PRO A 112 14.42 -14.36 7.57
CA PRO A 112 15.09 -14.40 6.28
C PRO A 112 14.13 -14.56 5.08
N GLU A 113 13.10 -15.41 5.22
CA GLU A 113 12.09 -15.66 4.18
C GLU A 113 11.27 -14.41 3.88
N MET A 114 10.96 -13.62 4.92
CA MET A 114 10.29 -12.33 4.76
C MET A 114 11.20 -11.36 4.01
N GLY A 115 12.48 -11.28 4.38
CA GLY A 115 13.47 -10.43 3.70
C GLY A 115 13.55 -10.74 2.20
N GLU A 116 13.69 -12.01 1.84
CA GLU A 116 13.70 -12.42 0.44
C GLU A 116 12.40 -12.10 -0.30
N ALA A 117 11.25 -12.33 0.32
CA ALA A 117 9.95 -12.04 -0.29
C ALA A 117 9.77 -10.54 -0.52
N MET A 118 10.14 -9.69 0.44
CA MET A 118 10.04 -8.24 0.35
C MET A 118 11.01 -7.67 -0.71
N LEU A 119 12.24 -8.16 -0.78
CA LEU A 119 13.20 -7.78 -1.82
C LEU A 119 12.71 -8.18 -3.22
N ARG A 120 12.14 -9.38 -3.39
CA ARG A 120 11.52 -9.80 -4.66
C ARG A 120 10.33 -8.92 -5.02
N SER A 121 9.51 -8.54 -4.06
CA SER A 121 8.37 -7.63 -4.26
C SER A 121 8.85 -6.24 -4.73
N GLN A 122 9.87 -5.70 -4.09
CA GLN A 122 10.48 -4.42 -4.48
C GLN A 122 11.11 -4.48 -5.87
N ALA A 123 11.81 -5.57 -6.20
CA ALA A 123 12.39 -5.76 -7.54
C ALA A 123 11.30 -5.77 -8.62
N LYS A 124 10.16 -6.43 -8.37
CA LYS A 124 8.99 -6.43 -9.29
C LYS A 124 8.42 -5.02 -9.47
N GLU A 125 8.29 -4.24 -8.39
CA GLU A 125 7.85 -2.84 -8.46
C GLU A 125 8.78 -2.03 -9.36
N ARG A 126 10.10 -2.14 -9.14
CA ARG A 126 11.09 -1.41 -9.93
C ARG A 126 11.08 -1.80 -11.40
N VAL A 127 10.98 -3.10 -11.72
CA VAL A 127 10.82 -3.55 -13.12
C VAL A 127 9.56 -2.95 -13.73
N LEU A 128 8.43 -2.95 -13.02
CA LEU A 128 7.19 -2.32 -13.48
C LEU A 128 7.40 -0.83 -13.81
N LEU A 129 8.09 -0.08 -12.95
CA LEU A 129 8.38 1.35 -13.19
C LEU A 129 9.22 1.54 -14.45
N ALA A 130 10.27 0.72 -14.65
CA ALA A 130 11.14 0.81 -15.82
C ALA A 130 10.38 0.47 -17.12
N VAL A 131 9.55 -0.56 -17.11
CA VAL A 131 8.71 -0.97 -18.27
C VAL A 131 7.72 0.13 -18.63
N LEU A 132 6.97 0.65 -17.65
CA LEU A 132 5.95 1.66 -17.91
C LEU A 132 6.56 3.02 -18.30
N ALA A 133 7.82 3.29 -17.91
CA ALA A 133 8.58 4.45 -18.39
C ALA A 133 9.21 4.23 -19.79
N GLY A 134 8.96 3.06 -20.42
CA GLY A 134 9.53 2.74 -21.74
C GLY A 134 11.04 2.48 -21.74
N LYS A 135 11.64 2.18 -20.56
CA LYS A 135 13.10 2.00 -20.39
C LYS A 135 13.51 0.53 -20.29
N ALA A 136 12.56 -0.38 -20.26
CA ALA A 136 12.80 -1.82 -20.28
C ALA A 136 11.68 -2.51 -21.09
N PRO A 137 11.99 -3.59 -21.82
CA PRO A 137 10.99 -4.38 -22.51
C PRO A 137 10.11 -5.15 -21.51
N ALA A 138 8.83 -5.37 -21.88
CA ALA A 138 7.84 -5.97 -20.99
C ALA A 138 7.99 -7.49 -20.80
N ASP A 139 8.76 -8.15 -21.65
CA ASP A 139 8.91 -9.61 -21.71
C ASP A 139 10.09 -10.16 -20.87
N LEU A 140 10.88 -9.30 -20.26
CA LEU A 140 12.11 -9.71 -19.54
C LEU A 140 11.89 -10.34 -18.15
N GLY A 141 10.66 -10.37 -17.64
CA GLY A 141 10.41 -10.85 -16.29
C GLY A 141 11.17 -10.05 -15.21
N LEU A 142 11.67 -10.74 -14.18
CA LEU A 142 12.57 -10.12 -13.19
C LEU A 142 13.96 -10.00 -13.83
N ASN A 143 14.39 -8.75 -14.08
CA ASN A 143 15.66 -8.40 -14.68
C ASN A 143 16.36 -7.35 -13.84
N ASP A 144 17.61 -7.61 -13.43
CA ASP A 144 18.38 -6.73 -12.55
C ASP A 144 18.67 -5.36 -13.17
N ASP A 145 18.87 -5.28 -14.49
CA ASP A 145 19.10 -4.02 -15.17
C ASP A 145 17.83 -3.17 -15.19
N ALA A 146 16.69 -3.77 -15.50
CA ALA A 146 15.40 -3.10 -15.41
C ALA A 146 15.08 -2.68 -13.97
N ALA A 147 15.39 -3.53 -12.98
CA ALA A 147 15.20 -3.18 -11.58
C ALA A 147 16.08 -2.01 -11.14
N ARG A 148 17.34 -1.92 -11.63
CA ARG A 148 18.22 -0.75 -11.37
C ARG A 148 17.67 0.54 -11.98
N VAL A 149 17.19 0.48 -13.22
CA VAL A 149 16.54 1.64 -13.87
C VAL A 149 15.31 2.07 -13.09
N GLY A 150 14.47 1.13 -12.70
CA GLY A 150 13.27 1.41 -11.89
C GLY A 150 13.60 1.96 -10.51
N ALA A 151 14.74 1.55 -9.89
CA ALA A 151 15.19 2.11 -8.62
C ALA A 151 15.50 3.62 -8.74
N LEU A 152 16.11 4.06 -9.85
CA LEU A 152 16.35 5.49 -10.11
C LEU A 152 15.04 6.28 -10.27
N ILE A 153 14.02 5.67 -10.90
CA ILE A 153 12.70 6.29 -11.04
C ILE A 153 12.03 6.39 -9.66
N GLU A 154 12.09 5.32 -8.86
CA GLU A 154 11.57 5.29 -7.49
C GLU A 154 12.25 6.34 -6.62
N GLU A 155 13.59 6.44 -6.66
CA GLU A 155 14.35 7.47 -5.93
C GLU A 155 13.89 8.88 -6.29
N ARG A 156 13.73 9.19 -7.58
CA ARG A 156 13.20 10.48 -8.05
C ARG A 156 11.76 10.71 -7.61
N ALA A 157 10.94 9.65 -7.55
CA ALA A 157 9.59 9.75 -7.03
C ALA A 157 9.58 10.08 -5.53
N ARG A 158 10.53 9.56 -4.76
CA ARG A 158 10.70 9.83 -3.33
C ARG A 158 11.34 11.20 -3.04
N ALA A 159 12.25 11.69 -3.89
CA ALA A 159 13.05 12.89 -3.67
C ALA A 159 12.25 14.20 -3.60
N GLY A 160 10.99 14.22 -4.02
CA GLY A 160 10.15 15.42 -3.94
C GLY A 160 9.47 15.64 -2.59
N ARG A 161 9.21 14.57 -1.86
CA ARG A 161 8.60 14.52 -0.51
C ARG A 161 8.87 13.12 0.06
N THR A 162 9.48 13.03 1.21
CA THR A 162 9.59 11.73 1.87
C THR A 162 8.20 11.26 2.30
N VAL A 163 7.87 9.99 2.12
CA VAL A 163 6.58 9.40 2.59
C VAL A 163 6.36 9.70 4.08
N ALA A 164 7.46 9.76 4.86
CA ALA A 164 7.44 10.16 6.26
C ALA A 164 7.05 11.64 6.47
N ALA A 165 7.42 12.55 5.55
CA ALA A 165 7.00 13.96 5.62
C ALA A 165 5.52 14.10 5.27
N ASP A 166 5.05 13.38 4.23
CA ASP A 166 3.63 13.33 3.86
C ASP A 166 2.78 12.72 4.98
N ALA A 167 3.26 11.64 5.63
CA ALA A 167 2.61 11.03 6.78
C ALA A 167 2.54 11.97 8.00
N ARG A 168 3.63 12.73 8.29
CA ARG A 168 3.64 13.74 9.36
C ARG A 168 2.69 14.90 9.06
N GLU A 169 2.62 15.35 7.81
CA GLU A 169 1.71 16.41 7.38
C GLU A 169 0.24 15.94 7.46
N LEU A 170 -0.04 14.69 7.07
CA LEU A 170 -1.36 14.07 7.21
C LEU A 170 -1.79 13.95 8.68
N ARG A 171 -0.87 13.56 9.58
CA ARG A 171 -1.13 13.53 11.03
C ARG A 171 -1.42 14.92 11.59
N ARG A 172 -0.64 15.94 11.19
CA ARG A 172 -0.87 17.33 11.59
C ARG A 172 -2.24 17.82 11.10
N HIS A 173 -2.56 17.58 9.84
CA HIS A 173 -3.84 17.99 9.27
C HIS A 173 -5.03 17.30 9.94
N ARG A 174 -4.92 16.00 10.28
CA ARG A 174 -5.94 15.27 11.07
C ARG A 174 -6.03 15.76 12.52
N ALA A 175 -4.92 16.15 13.14
CA ALA A 175 -4.90 16.72 14.48
C ALA A 175 -5.52 18.13 14.52
N ASP A 176 -5.37 18.90 13.44
CA ASP A 176 -5.94 20.24 13.30
C ASP A 176 -7.43 20.22 12.89
N VAL A 177 -7.92 19.15 12.29
CA VAL A 177 -9.35 18.88 12.12
C VAL A 177 -9.92 18.43 13.48
N ARG A 178 -9.95 19.36 14.42
CA ARG A 178 -10.66 19.19 15.69
C ARG A 178 -12.13 18.84 15.43
N PRO A 179 -12.73 17.97 16.24
CA PRO A 179 -14.16 17.70 16.22
C PRO A 179 -14.91 18.95 16.71
N GLY A 180 -14.90 20.01 15.89
CA GLY A 180 -15.27 21.35 16.33
C GLY A 180 -16.70 21.76 16.02
N LEU A 181 -17.38 21.10 15.10
CA LEU A 181 -18.75 21.47 14.75
C LEU A 181 -19.79 20.46 15.24
N ILE A 182 -19.58 19.17 15.01
CA ILE A 182 -20.54 18.13 15.41
C ILE A 182 -20.61 18.02 16.95
N SER A 183 -19.46 18.07 17.65
CA SER A 183 -19.44 18.04 19.12
C SER A 183 -20.06 19.30 19.75
N ARG A 184 -19.92 20.47 19.12
CA ARG A 184 -20.59 21.71 19.56
C ARG A 184 -22.09 21.70 19.28
N LEU A 185 -22.52 21.11 18.15
CA LEU A 185 -23.94 20.94 17.86
C LEU A 185 -24.61 19.94 18.82
N MET A 186 -23.94 18.82 19.12
CA MET A 186 -24.45 17.82 20.06
C MET A 186 -24.49 18.36 21.51
N ALA A 187 -23.52 19.17 21.91
CA ALA A 187 -23.55 19.82 23.21
C ALA A 187 -24.62 20.92 23.33
N ALA A 188 -24.94 21.60 22.23
CA ALA A 188 -26.00 22.61 22.19
C ALA A 188 -27.43 22.01 22.12
N LEU A 189 -27.56 20.75 21.68
CA LEU A 189 -28.85 20.02 21.67
C LEU A 189 -29.11 19.26 22.97
N ALA A 190 -28.13 19.16 23.86
CA ALA A 190 -28.23 18.49 25.17
C ALA A 190 -28.39 19.47 26.35
N ALA A 191 -28.40 20.77 26.11
CA ALA A 191 -28.68 21.85 27.07
C ALA A 191 -30.07 22.45 26.85
#